data_bc9753b2506d4ce78edd2401cca54895
#
_entry.id   bc9753b2506d4ce78edd2401cca54895
#
_cell.length_a   1.000
_cell.length_b   1.000
_cell.length_c   1.000
_cell.angle_alpha   90.00
_cell.angle_beta   90.00
_cell.angle_gamma   90.00
#
_symmetry.space_group_name_H-M   'P 1'
#
loop_
_entity.id
_entity.type
_entity.pdbx_description
1 polymer ?
#
loop_
_entity_poly.entity_id
_entity_poly.type
_entity_poly.pdbx_seq_one_letter_code
_entity_poly.pdbx_strand_id
1 'polypeptide(L)'
;QWGIEALVPHWLRQGSCVTENPEEADFFLVPWHTWCDRMVYKMNQTNREISNVYIDLMNRKEELFPHWSRNAGRDHVFLFSDQGMNFFPEWRHYIPHSVFMVTEALTPCEAHTTDEECGHACFNPWKDFVLPGHTDFFRYRRMKTFNLPSQERSILFNFHGRHPKAHEAYKDNVVRGKIMEVFEDTFGVSVGGFTDDYFERMGMSHFCLVPIGTSSWTNHLYEAFFAGCIP
;
A
#
# COMPACT_ATOMS: atom_id res chain seq x y z
N GLN A 1 -4.02 3.03 -4.99
CA GLN A 1 -2.79 2.32 -4.62
C GLN A 1 -1.75 2.42 -5.75
N TRP A 2 -2.09 1.95 -6.92
CA TRP A 2 -1.15 1.72 -8.04
C TRP A 2 -0.59 2.96 -8.73
N GLY A 3 -1.18 4.13 -8.54
CA GLY A 3 -0.68 5.39 -9.09
C GLY A 3 0.52 5.98 -8.35
N ILE A 4 0.91 5.42 -7.21
CA ILE A 4 1.90 6.04 -6.33
C ILE A 4 3.30 6.06 -6.95
N GLU A 5 3.64 5.06 -7.76
CA GLU A 5 4.93 4.99 -8.48
C GLU A 5 5.12 6.18 -9.45
N ALA A 6 4.03 6.71 -9.99
CA ALA A 6 4.08 7.90 -10.84
C ALA A 6 3.90 9.20 -10.03
N LEU A 7 3.04 9.18 -9.02
CA LEU A 7 2.66 10.37 -8.26
C LEU A 7 3.75 10.84 -7.30
N VAL A 8 4.43 9.92 -6.59
CA VAL A 8 5.47 10.30 -5.64
C VAL A 8 6.64 11.00 -6.32
N PRO A 9 7.23 10.48 -7.42
CA PRO A 9 8.25 11.22 -8.16
C PRO A 9 7.76 12.57 -8.69
N HIS A 10 6.50 12.64 -9.13
CA HIS A 10 5.92 13.90 -9.61
C HIS A 10 5.80 14.94 -8.50
N TRP A 11 5.30 14.57 -7.32
CA TRP A 11 5.18 15.48 -6.18
C TRP A 11 6.54 15.91 -5.62
N LEU A 12 7.48 14.99 -5.56
CA LEU A 12 8.83 15.33 -5.10
C LEU A 12 9.47 16.39 -5.99
N ARG A 13 9.34 16.28 -7.32
CA ARG A 13 9.87 17.29 -8.26
C ARG A 13 9.26 18.68 -8.10
N GLN A 14 8.07 18.79 -7.49
CA GLN A 14 7.44 20.08 -7.21
C GLN A 14 7.85 20.66 -5.85
N GLY A 15 8.51 19.87 -5.02
CA GLY A 15 8.95 20.26 -3.68
C GLY A 15 10.33 20.88 -3.68
N SER A 16 10.64 21.56 -2.58
CA SER A 16 11.97 22.16 -2.35
C SER A 16 13.04 21.17 -1.88
N CYS A 17 12.68 19.88 -1.73
CA CYS A 17 13.59 18.84 -1.23
C CYS A 17 14.33 18.10 -2.35
N VAL A 18 14.22 18.53 -3.61
CA VAL A 18 14.89 17.90 -4.75
C VAL A 18 16.03 18.78 -5.22
N THR A 19 17.19 18.18 -5.40
CA THR A 19 18.36 18.79 -6.01
C THR A 19 18.77 18.04 -7.27
N GLU A 20 19.32 18.75 -8.25
CA GLU A 20 19.96 18.17 -9.43
C GLU A 20 21.46 17.90 -9.19
N ASN A 21 22.00 18.39 -8.08
CA ASN A 21 23.37 18.16 -7.70
C ASN A 21 23.51 16.86 -6.88
N PRO A 22 24.10 15.80 -7.42
CA PRO A 22 24.22 14.53 -6.72
C PRO A 22 25.07 14.58 -5.45
N GLU A 23 25.98 15.56 -5.34
CA GLU A 23 26.81 15.73 -4.15
C GLU A 23 26.04 16.32 -2.96
N GLU A 24 24.92 16.98 -3.23
CA GLU A 24 24.02 17.54 -2.20
C GLU A 24 22.89 16.58 -1.85
N ALA A 25 22.69 15.53 -2.65
CA ALA A 25 21.60 14.59 -2.47
C ALA A 25 21.88 13.61 -1.31
N ASP A 26 20.98 13.56 -0.35
CA ASP A 26 20.99 12.54 0.71
C ASP A 26 20.50 11.17 0.18
N PHE A 27 19.53 11.19 -0.75
CA PHE A 27 18.92 10.00 -1.33
C PHE A 27 18.74 10.12 -2.84
N PHE A 28 18.80 8.98 -3.52
CA PHE A 28 18.50 8.82 -4.94
C PHE A 28 17.21 8.02 -5.12
N LEU A 29 16.16 8.65 -5.63
CA LEU A 29 14.94 7.93 -5.96
C LEU A 29 15.11 7.21 -7.30
N VAL A 30 14.94 5.90 -7.30
CA VAL A 30 14.95 5.07 -8.51
C VAL A 30 13.53 5.03 -9.10
N PRO A 31 13.30 5.63 -10.29
CA PRO A 31 11.97 5.80 -10.84
C PRO A 31 11.50 4.54 -11.60
N TRP A 32 11.47 3.42 -10.93
CA TRP A 32 10.91 2.18 -11.49
C TRP A 32 9.40 2.18 -11.37
N HIS A 33 8.72 1.65 -12.39
CA HIS A 33 7.28 1.55 -12.46
C HIS A 33 6.83 0.10 -12.54
N THR A 34 7.18 -0.68 -11.52
CA THR A 34 7.01 -2.14 -11.50
C THR A 34 5.57 -2.59 -11.72
N TRP A 35 4.60 -1.84 -11.18
CA TRP A 35 3.19 -2.14 -11.40
C TRP A 35 2.73 -1.82 -12.82
N CYS A 36 3.16 -0.68 -13.36
CA CYS A 36 2.83 -0.31 -14.75
C CYS A 36 3.37 -1.35 -15.72
N ASP A 37 4.62 -1.77 -15.54
CA ASP A 37 5.23 -2.79 -16.38
C ASP A 37 4.49 -4.12 -16.26
N ARG A 38 4.13 -4.54 -15.05
CA ARG A 38 3.32 -5.72 -14.82
C ARG A 38 1.97 -5.65 -15.54
N MET A 39 1.30 -4.51 -15.51
CA MET A 39 0.01 -4.34 -16.18
C MET A 39 0.13 -4.32 -17.71
N VAL A 40 1.16 -3.66 -18.24
CA VAL A 40 1.42 -3.57 -19.68
C VAL A 40 1.83 -4.94 -20.25
N TYR A 41 2.74 -5.64 -19.56
CA TYR A 41 3.30 -6.91 -20.06
C TYR A 41 2.49 -8.15 -19.64
N LYS A 42 1.57 -8.02 -18.68
CA LYS A 42 0.77 -9.15 -18.16
C LYS A 42 0.00 -9.93 -19.23
N MET A 43 -0.33 -9.30 -20.35
CA MET A 43 -1.06 -9.97 -21.43
C MET A 43 -0.18 -10.97 -22.21
N ASN A 44 1.17 -10.83 -22.13
CA ASN A 44 2.11 -11.62 -22.93
C ASN A 44 3.26 -12.23 -22.13
N GLN A 45 3.39 -11.93 -20.83
CA GLN A 45 4.49 -12.38 -19.98
C GLN A 45 4.00 -12.87 -18.61
N THR A 46 4.71 -13.86 -18.08
CA THR A 46 4.51 -14.33 -16.70
C THR A 46 5.13 -13.35 -15.70
N ASN A 47 4.68 -13.42 -14.43
CA ASN A 47 5.33 -12.67 -13.35
C ASN A 47 6.83 -12.97 -13.24
N ARG A 48 7.23 -14.19 -13.54
CA ARG A 48 8.63 -14.61 -13.49
C ARG A 48 9.49 -13.95 -14.57
N GLU A 49 8.96 -13.82 -15.78
CA GLU A 49 9.67 -13.12 -16.87
C GLU A 49 9.87 -11.64 -16.56
N ILE A 50 8.84 -10.99 -16.01
CA ILE A 50 8.94 -9.60 -15.55
C ILE A 50 9.97 -9.48 -14.43
N SER A 51 9.95 -10.38 -13.44
CA SER A 51 10.94 -10.41 -12.36
C SER A 51 12.35 -10.52 -12.89
N ASN A 52 12.60 -11.40 -13.87
CA ASN A 52 13.92 -11.59 -14.45
C ASN A 52 14.46 -10.31 -15.10
N VAL A 53 13.61 -9.50 -15.73
CA VAL A 53 14.03 -8.18 -16.26
C VAL A 53 14.57 -7.29 -15.15
N TYR A 54 13.85 -7.20 -14.02
CA TYR A 54 14.31 -6.41 -12.88
C TYR A 54 15.56 -6.98 -12.21
N ILE A 55 15.69 -8.30 -12.13
CA ILE A 55 16.91 -8.97 -11.65
C ILE A 55 18.11 -8.61 -12.53
N ASP A 56 17.96 -8.61 -13.84
CA ASP A 56 19.02 -8.20 -14.77
C ASP A 56 19.43 -6.73 -14.57
N LEU A 57 18.45 -5.84 -14.37
CA LEU A 57 18.73 -4.44 -14.04
C LEU A 57 19.48 -4.29 -12.70
N MET A 58 19.08 -5.05 -11.68
CA MET A 58 19.76 -5.03 -10.37
C MET A 58 21.17 -5.62 -10.43
N ASN A 59 21.42 -6.60 -11.28
CA ASN A 59 22.77 -7.11 -11.51
C ASN A 59 23.69 -6.06 -12.14
N ARG A 60 23.12 -5.12 -12.89
CA ARG A 60 23.82 -4.01 -13.53
C ARG A 60 23.74 -2.70 -12.75
N LYS A 61 23.37 -2.74 -11.47
CA LYS A 61 23.11 -1.55 -10.63
C LYS A 61 24.27 -0.54 -10.58
N GLU A 62 25.51 -1.02 -10.56
CA GLU A 62 26.70 -0.14 -10.54
C GLU A 62 26.91 0.59 -11.87
N GLU A 63 26.47 -0.01 -12.98
CA GLU A 63 26.47 0.60 -14.30
C GLU A 63 25.30 1.60 -14.46
N LEU A 64 24.11 1.19 -14.01
CA LEU A 64 22.86 1.93 -14.22
C LEU A 64 22.69 3.11 -13.23
N PHE A 65 23.26 2.98 -12.03
CA PHE A 65 23.16 4.00 -10.97
C PHE A 65 24.55 4.54 -10.64
N PRO A 66 24.99 5.64 -11.27
CA PRO A 66 26.35 6.16 -11.16
C PRO A 66 26.85 6.41 -9.73
N HIS A 67 25.92 6.66 -8.79
CA HIS A 67 26.25 6.93 -7.39
C HIS A 67 26.06 5.71 -6.46
N TRP A 68 25.77 4.54 -7.02
CA TRP A 68 25.53 3.33 -6.23
C TRP A 68 26.66 2.99 -5.26
N SER A 69 27.89 3.07 -5.73
CA SER A 69 29.08 2.70 -4.95
C SER A 69 29.36 3.66 -3.80
N ARG A 70 28.80 4.89 -3.79
CA ARG A 70 29.00 5.89 -2.73
C ARG A 70 28.66 5.32 -1.34
N ASN A 71 27.53 4.62 -1.23
CA ASN A 71 27.02 4.02 0.01
C ASN A 71 26.56 2.57 -0.18
N ALA A 72 27.05 1.86 -1.18
CA ALA A 72 26.61 0.51 -1.53
C ALA A 72 25.06 0.39 -1.64
N GLY A 73 24.44 1.40 -2.23
CA GLY A 73 22.99 1.48 -2.47
C GLY A 73 22.14 1.84 -1.24
N ARG A 74 22.71 2.15 -0.07
CA ARG A 74 21.93 2.53 1.14
C ARG A 74 21.14 3.81 1.00
N ASP A 75 21.58 4.69 0.12
CA ASP A 75 20.96 5.96 -0.22
C ASP A 75 20.06 5.88 -1.47
N HIS A 76 19.88 4.71 -2.03
CA HIS A 76 18.96 4.48 -3.15
C HIS A 76 17.60 4.01 -2.64
N VAL A 77 16.55 4.72 -3.08
CA VAL A 77 15.16 4.51 -2.67
C VAL A 77 14.38 3.91 -3.81
N PHE A 78 13.79 2.75 -3.58
CA PHE A 78 12.93 2.05 -4.53
C PHE A 78 11.48 2.15 -4.08
N LEU A 79 10.59 2.48 -5.01
CA LEU A 79 9.17 2.66 -4.75
C LEU A 79 8.35 1.53 -5.36
N PHE A 80 7.55 0.87 -4.52
CA PHE A 80 6.67 -0.23 -4.93
C PHE A 80 5.23 0.07 -4.52
N SER A 81 4.34 0.19 -5.49
CA SER A 81 2.93 0.55 -5.28
C SER A 81 2.01 -0.63 -4.99
N ASP A 82 2.51 -1.84 -5.08
CA ASP A 82 1.78 -3.08 -4.89
C ASP A 82 2.62 -4.08 -4.13
N GLN A 83 2.11 -5.29 -4.04
CA GLN A 83 2.80 -6.48 -3.55
C GLN A 83 4.05 -6.85 -4.36
N GLY A 84 4.67 -5.90 -5.07
CA GLY A 84 5.89 -6.14 -5.86
C GLY A 84 7.00 -6.77 -5.02
N MET A 85 7.16 -6.32 -3.78
CA MET A 85 8.04 -6.98 -2.82
C MET A 85 7.61 -8.41 -2.46
N ASN A 86 6.30 -8.68 -2.50
CA ASN A 86 5.73 -9.97 -2.14
C ASN A 86 5.77 -10.96 -3.29
N PHE A 87 5.66 -10.45 -4.52
CA PHE A 87 5.73 -11.29 -5.71
C PHE A 87 7.17 -11.64 -6.12
N PHE A 88 8.12 -10.80 -5.74
CA PHE A 88 9.52 -10.93 -6.15
C PHE A 88 10.45 -10.78 -4.94
N PRO A 89 10.36 -11.66 -3.94
CA PRO A 89 11.17 -11.57 -2.72
C PRO A 89 12.67 -11.61 -3.00
N GLU A 90 13.09 -12.27 -4.07
CA GLU A 90 14.47 -12.35 -4.50
C GLU A 90 15.10 -10.98 -4.81
N TRP A 91 14.31 -9.94 -5.11
CA TRP A 91 14.87 -8.62 -5.41
C TRP A 91 15.67 -8.05 -4.24
N ARG A 92 15.27 -8.35 -3.02
CA ARG A 92 15.97 -7.90 -1.82
C ARG A 92 17.41 -8.45 -1.74
N HIS A 93 17.69 -9.63 -2.30
CA HIS A 93 19.04 -10.19 -2.35
C HIS A 93 19.99 -9.34 -3.19
N TYR A 94 19.48 -8.71 -4.26
CA TYR A 94 20.30 -7.90 -5.17
C TYR A 94 20.53 -6.48 -4.67
N ILE A 95 19.58 -5.94 -3.89
CA ILE A 95 19.60 -4.58 -3.35
C ILE A 95 19.30 -4.55 -1.84
N PRO A 96 20.01 -5.35 -1.01
CA PRO A 96 19.63 -5.60 0.39
C PRO A 96 19.69 -4.35 1.28
N HIS A 97 20.52 -3.39 0.92
CA HIS A 97 20.76 -2.18 1.71
C HIS A 97 19.87 -1.00 1.32
N SER A 98 19.27 -1.05 0.15
CA SER A 98 18.43 0.03 -0.36
C SER A 98 17.17 0.23 0.46
N VAL A 99 16.67 1.45 0.49
CA VAL A 99 15.43 1.82 1.16
C VAL A 99 14.26 1.46 0.26
N PHE A 100 13.24 0.81 0.83
CA PHE A 100 12.02 0.49 0.12
C PHE A 100 10.88 1.35 0.64
N MET A 101 10.24 2.07 -0.26
CA MET A 101 8.96 2.72 -0.02
C MET A 101 7.86 1.83 -0.59
N VAL A 102 6.99 1.32 0.25
CA VAL A 102 5.97 0.33 -0.10
C VAL A 102 4.59 0.78 0.36
N THR A 103 3.54 0.32 -0.30
CA THR A 103 2.18 0.53 0.19
C THR A 103 1.74 -0.55 1.16
N GLU A 104 2.40 -1.70 1.13
CA GLU A 104 2.15 -2.83 2.01
C GLU A 104 3.44 -3.34 2.63
N ALA A 105 3.46 -3.44 3.95
CA ALA A 105 4.52 -4.10 4.68
C ALA A 105 4.11 -5.54 5.00
N LEU A 106 4.74 -6.52 4.39
CA LEU A 106 4.68 -7.88 4.89
C LEU A 106 5.68 -8.05 6.02
N THR A 107 5.13 -8.39 7.17
CA THR A 107 5.87 -8.83 8.33
C THR A 107 5.34 -10.18 8.77
N PRO A 108 6.11 -10.97 9.35
CA PRO A 108 7.24 -11.72 8.85
C PRO A 108 6.76 -12.69 7.77
N CYS A 109 7.62 -13.35 7.07
CA CYS A 109 7.28 -14.37 6.08
C CYS A 109 6.49 -15.51 6.72
N GLU A 110 5.26 -15.24 7.09
CA GLU A 110 4.38 -16.28 7.60
C GLU A 110 4.01 -17.23 6.46
N ALA A 111 4.37 -18.45 6.65
CA ALA A 111 3.76 -19.66 6.15
C ALA A 111 4.35 -20.41 4.94
N HIS A 112 5.25 -19.89 4.11
CA HIS A 112 5.65 -20.67 2.93
C HIS A 112 7.14 -20.63 2.53
N THR A 113 8.00 -19.97 3.32
CA THR A 113 9.43 -19.88 3.03
C THR A 113 10.25 -20.29 4.23
N THR A 114 11.45 -20.82 3.99
CA THR A 114 12.42 -21.09 5.05
C THR A 114 12.90 -19.78 5.68
N ASP A 115 13.31 -19.80 6.95
CA ASP A 115 13.81 -18.60 7.65
C ASP A 115 14.95 -17.89 6.90
N GLU A 116 15.75 -18.61 6.14
CA GLU A 116 16.83 -18.07 5.32
C GLU A 116 16.32 -17.29 4.12
N GLU A 117 15.26 -17.75 3.45
CA GLU A 117 14.63 -17.05 2.32
C GLU A 117 13.89 -15.79 2.78
N CYS A 118 13.32 -15.83 3.98
CA CYS A 118 12.55 -14.76 4.56
C CYS A 118 13.41 -13.57 5.02
N GLY A 119 14.57 -13.82 5.60
CA GLY A 119 15.39 -12.80 6.23
C GLY A 119 15.77 -11.61 5.35
N HIS A 120 15.71 -11.78 4.03
CA HIS A 120 16.10 -10.75 3.05
C HIS A 120 14.92 -10.14 2.26
N ALA A 121 13.78 -10.82 2.20
CA ALA A 121 12.63 -10.42 1.39
C ALA A 121 11.62 -9.54 2.13
N CYS A 122 11.69 -9.51 3.47
CA CYS A 122 10.68 -8.86 4.29
C CYS A 122 10.92 -7.35 4.45
N PHE A 123 9.84 -6.64 4.79
CA PHE A 123 9.91 -5.24 5.20
C PHE A 123 10.82 -5.09 6.44
N ASN A 124 11.74 -4.14 6.35
CA ASN A 124 12.63 -3.80 7.45
C ASN A 124 12.24 -2.45 8.06
N PRO A 125 11.61 -2.40 9.24
CA PRO A 125 11.11 -1.17 9.84
C PRO A 125 12.21 -0.16 10.22
N TRP A 126 13.48 -0.55 10.21
CA TRP A 126 14.61 0.33 10.50
C TRP A 126 15.06 1.17 9.32
N LYS A 127 14.62 0.84 8.09
CA LYS A 127 15.04 1.57 6.89
C LYS A 127 13.95 1.71 5.83
N ASP A 128 12.91 0.88 5.86
CA ASP A 128 11.85 0.89 4.85
C ASP A 128 10.64 1.70 5.35
N PHE A 129 9.85 2.26 4.42
CA PHE A 129 8.71 3.10 4.73
C PHE A 129 7.43 2.55 4.12
N VAL A 130 6.35 2.55 4.90
CA VAL A 130 5.00 2.32 4.37
C VAL A 130 4.43 3.67 3.96
N LEU A 131 4.07 3.79 2.70
CA LEU A 131 3.41 4.96 2.16
C LEU A 131 1.89 4.77 2.17
N PRO A 132 1.12 5.83 2.46
CA PRO A 132 -0.31 5.79 2.24
C PRO A 132 -0.59 5.54 0.77
N GLY A 133 -1.58 4.70 0.48
CA GLY A 133 -2.08 4.53 -0.87
C GLY A 133 -2.73 5.82 -1.39
N HIS A 134 -2.81 5.96 -2.70
CA HIS A 134 -3.47 7.08 -3.33
C HIS A 134 -4.97 7.05 -3.06
N THR A 135 -5.47 8.08 -2.41
CA THR A 135 -6.91 8.35 -2.29
C THR A 135 -7.29 9.46 -3.28
N ASP A 136 -8.31 9.20 -4.08
CA ASP A 136 -8.81 10.17 -5.05
C ASP A 136 -9.25 11.48 -4.35
N PHE A 137 -8.84 12.61 -4.91
CA PHE A 137 -9.13 13.93 -4.36
C PHE A 137 -10.64 14.21 -4.26
N PHE A 138 -11.45 13.74 -5.22
CA PHE A 138 -12.90 13.91 -5.19
C PHE A 138 -13.53 13.09 -4.07
N ARG A 139 -13.04 11.87 -3.83
CA ARG A 139 -13.44 11.04 -2.69
C ARG A 139 -13.14 11.75 -1.36
N TYR A 140 -11.92 12.27 -1.22
CA TYR A 140 -11.51 13.02 -0.04
C TYR A 140 -12.40 14.24 0.23
N ARG A 141 -12.68 15.06 -0.79
CA ARG A 141 -13.57 16.21 -0.66
C ARG A 141 -14.98 15.80 -0.24
N ARG A 142 -15.51 14.74 -0.86
CA ARG A 142 -16.82 14.19 -0.53
C ARG A 142 -16.86 13.67 0.92
N MET A 143 -15.86 12.98 1.41
CA MET A 143 -15.78 12.54 2.81
C MET A 143 -15.84 13.72 3.78
N LYS A 144 -15.09 14.78 3.48
CA LYS A 144 -15.10 16.00 4.32
C LYS A 144 -16.46 16.67 4.47
N THR A 145 -17.34 16.57 3.47
CA THR A 145 -18.69 17.17 3.56
C THR A 145 -19.58 16.49 4.58
N PHE A 146 -19.30 15.24 4.92
CA PHE A 146 -20.10 14.45 5.88
C PHE A 146 -19.45 14.34 7.28
N ASN A 147 -18.25 14.89 7.46
CA ASN A 147 -17.54 14.78 8.73
C ASN A 147 -18.24 15.60 9.82
N LEU A 148 -18.81 14.90 10.79
CA LEU A 148 -19.48 15.49 11.94
C LEU A 148 -18.54 15.62 13.16
N PRO A 149 -18.74 16.65 14.00
CA PRO A 149 -18.14 16.68 15.33
C PRO A 149 -18.49 15.42 16.13
N SER A 150 -17.60 14.98 17.01
CA SER A 150 -17.78 13.73 17.76
C SER A 150 -19.11 13.65 18.52
N GLN A 151 -19.58 14.78 19.09
CA GLN A 151 -20.83 14.85 19.86
C GLN A 151 -22.09 14.64 18.99
N GLU A 152 -21.99 14.83 17.68
CA GLU A 152 -23.11 14.72 16.73
C GLU A 152 -23.16 13.38 16.02
N ARG A 153 -22.16 12.53 16.26
CA ARG A 153 -22.08 11.19 15.65
C ARG A 153 -23.04 10.24 16.32
N SER A 154 -23.86 9.58 15.53
CA SER A 154 -24.93 8.67 16.01
C SER A 154 -24.59 7.18 15.86
N ILE A 155 -23.52 6.85 15.14
CA ILE A 155 -23.09 5.48 14.86
C ILE A 155 -21.87 5.17 15.71
N LEU A 156 -21.94 4.12 16.53
CA LEU A 156 -20.82 3.67 17.35
C LEU A 156 -19.65 3.23 16.46
N PHE A 157 -19.90 2.28 15.56
CA PHE A 157 -18.93 1.91 14.54
C PHE A 157 -19.60 1.49 13.24
N ASN A 158 -18.82 1.59 12.14
CA ASN A 158 -19.26 1.11 10.84
C ASN A 158 -18.22 0.22 10.17
N PHE A 159 -18.74 -0.62 9.27
CA PHE A 159 -17.97 -1.30 8.24
C PHE A 159 -18.88 -1.56 7.04
N HIS A 160 -18.57 -0.97 5.90
CA HIS A 160 -19.23 -1.27 4.63
C HIS A 160 -18.20 -1.67 3.58
N GLY A 161 -18.41 -2.81 2.95
CA GLY A 161 -17.43 -3.30 1.98
C GLY A 161 -17.87 -4.59 1.29
N ARG A 162 -16.95 -5.17 0.52
CA ARG A 162 -17.26 -6.39 -0.23
C ARG A 162 -17.50 -7.56 0.72
N HIS A 163 -18.65 -8.20 0.55
CA HIS A 163 -18.98 -9.40 1.30
C HIS A 163 -18.11 -10.57 0.84
N PRO A 164 -17.58 -11.42 1.74
CA PRO A 164 -16.73 -12.56 1.37
C PRO A 164 -17.35 -13.49 0.32
N LYS A 165 -18.65 -13.78 0.43
CA LYS A 165 -19.38 -14.65 -0.51
C LYS A 165 -19.61 -14.02 -1.89
N ALA A 166 -19.41 -12.71 -2.04
CA ALA A 166 -19.70 -12.01 -3.30
C ALA A 166 -18.55 -12.08 -4.32
N HIS A 167 -17.38 -12.54 -3.93
CA HIS A 167 -16.23 -12.60 -4.84
C HIS A 167 -15.18 -13.59 -4.33
N GLU A 168 -14.69 -14.44 -5.23
CA GLU A 168 -13.72 -15.52 -4.94
C GLU A 168 -12.47 -15.03 -4.18
N ALA A 169 -11.93 -13.85 -4.54
CA ALA A 169 -10.76 -13.27 -3.88
C ALA A 169 -10.96 -12.92 -2.39
N TYR A 170 -12.18 -13.00 -1.87
CA TYR A 170 -12.51 -12.70 -0.47
C TYR A 170 -13.10 -13.88 0.28
N LYS A 171 -13.24 -15.04 -0.37
CA LYS A 171 -13.89 -16.21 0.23
C LYS A 171 -13.30 -16.64 1.57
N ASP A 172 -11.99 -16.49 1.72
CA ASP A 172 -11.24 -16.86 2.91
C ASP A 172 -11.16 -15.73 3.96
N ASN A 173 -11.76 -14.56 3.69
CA ASN A 173 -11.77 -13.45 4.62
C ASN A 173 -12.84 -13.63 5.71
N VAL A 174 -12.53 -14.48 6.66
CA VAL A 174 -13.42 -14.84 7.77
C VAL A 174 -13.81 -13.62 8.60
N VAL A 175 -12.90 -12.66 8.80
CA VAL A 175 -13.13 -11.49 9.66
C VAL A 175 -14.25 -10.61 9.13
N ARG A 176 -14.26 -10.26 7.83
CA ARG A 176 -15.33 -9.47 7.21
C ARG A 176 -16.70 -10.16 7.30
N GLY A 177 -16.71 -11.46 7.04
CA GLY A 177 -17.94 -12.26 7.15
C GLY A 177 -18.49 -12.28 8.56
N LYS A 178 -17.64 -12.45 9.56
CA LYS A 178 -18.03 -12.44 10.96
C LYS A 178 -18.52 -11.07 11.45
N ILE A 179 -17.87 -9.99 11.06
CA ILE A 179 -18.34 -8.64 11.37
C ILE A 179 -19.77 -8.45 10.84
N MET A 180 -20.03 -8.81 9.58
CA MET A 180 -21.36 -8.67 8.99
C MET A 180 -22.39 -9.59 9.67
N GLU A 181 -22.05 -10.84 9.91
CA GLU A 181 -22.94 -11.82 10.56
C GLU A 181 -23.34 -11.42 11.98
N VAL A 182 -22.38 -10.92 12.76
CA VAL A 182 -22.61 -10.65 14.20
C VAL A 182 -23.31 -9.31 14.42
N PHE A 183 -23.07 -8.31 13.57
CA PHE A 183 -23.47 -6.92 13.84
C PHE A 183 -24.51 -6.36 12.86
N GLU A 184 -25.00 -7.13 11.87
CA GLU A 184 -25.93 -6.65 10.84
C GLU A 184 -27.15 -5.91 11.39
N ASP A 185 -27.76 -6.43 12.46
CA ASP A 185 -28.97 -5.87 13.08
C ASP A 185 -28.72 -5.18 14.43
N THR A 186 -27.47 -4.80 14.71
CA THR A 186 -27.11 -4.21 16.01
C THR A 186 -27.46 -2.72 16.03
N PHE A 187 -28.26 -2.29 17.02
CA PHE A 187 -28.60 -0.88 17.19
C PHE A 187 -27.37 0.01 17.40
N GLY A 188 -27.32 1.14 16.70
CA GLY A 188 -26.20 2.08 16.79
C GLY A 188 -24.95 1.63 16.03
N VAL A 189 -25.02 0.55 15.27
CA VAL A 189 -23.94 0.02 14.42
C VAL A 189 -24.38 0.05 12.97
N SER A 190 -23.43 0.25 12.05
CA SER A 190 -23.69 0.25 10.61
C SER A 190 -22.68 -0.64 9.90
N VAL A 191 -23.08 -1.87 9.63
CA VAL A 191 -22.25 -2.85 8.90
C VAL A 191 -23.02 -3.49 7.76
N GLY A 192 -22.30 -3.86 6.68
CA GLY A 192 -22.94 -4.50 5.55
C GLY A 192 -22.11 -4.47 4.27
N GLY A 193 -22.78 -4.78 3.16
CA GLY A 193 -22.22 -4.68 1.81
C GLY A 193 -21.97 -3.23 1.36
N PHE A 194 -21.71 -3.05 0.07
CA PHE A 194 -21.59 -1.72 -0.51
C PHE A 194 -22.89 -0.93 -0.36
N THR A 195 -22.75 0.37 -0.06
CA THR A 195 -23.87 1.29 0.09
C THR A 195 -23.53 2.65 -0.52
N ASP A 196 -24.53 3.35 -1.05
CA ASP A 196 -24.35 4.66 -1.70
C ASP A 196 -24.02 5.76 -0.70
N ASP A 197 -24.46 5.61 0.55
CA ASP A 197 -24.23 6.55 1.66
C ASP A 197 -22.96 6.21 2.50
N TYR A 198 -22.02 5.48 1.91
CA TYR A 198 -20.79 5.01 2.54
C TYR A 198 -20.02 6.12 3.27
N PHE A 199 -19.78 7.26 2.62
CA PHE A 199 -19.01 8.36 3.22
C PHE A 199 -19.79 9.08 4.32
N GLU A 200 -21.10 9.17 4.18
CA GLU A 200 -21.98 9.73 5.18
C GLU A 200 -21.95 8.90 6.47
N ARG A 201 -22.09 7.58 6.33
CA ARG A 201 -21.98 6.64 7.47
C ARG A 201 -20.62 6.73 8.17
N MET A 202 -19.53 6.86 7.42
CA MET A 202 -18.21 7.07 8.01
C MET A 202 -18.16 8.38 8.82
N GLY A 203 -18.66 9.48 8.27
CA GLY A 203 -18.69 10.78 8.94
C GLY A 203 -19.57 10.81 10.20
N MET A 204 -20.59 9.94 10.26
CA MET A 204 -21.49 9.78 11.40
C MET A 204 -20.98 8.77 12.44
N SER A 205 -19.87 8.09 12.20
CA SER A 205 -19.37 7.01 13.05
C SER A 205 -18.24 7.48 13.96
N HIS A 206 -18.21 6.98 15.20
CA HIS A 206 -17.08 7.16 16.11
C HIS A 206 -15.89 6.30 15.69
N PHE A 207 -16.14 5.02 15.34
CA PHE A 207 -15.14 4.06 14.93
C PHE A 207 -15.43 3.52 13.53
N CYS A 208 -14.38 3.34 12.74
CA CYS A 208 -14.45 2.72 11.42
C CYS A 208 -13.63 1.43 11.42
N LEU A 209 -14.29 0.27 11.36
CA LEU A 209 -13.58 -0.99 11.33
C LEU A 209 -12.80 -1.15 10.02
N VAL A 210 -11.55 -1.56 10.13
CA VAL A 210 -10.62 -1.67 9.00
C VAL A 210 -10.12 -3.10 8.82
N PRO A 211 -11.01 -4.08 8.58
CA PRO A 211 -10.59 -5.45 8.34
C PRO A 211 -9.82 -5.57 7.03
N ILE A 212 -8.82 -6.44 7.01
CA ILE A 212 -8.03 -6.72 5.82
C ILE A 212 -8.91 -7.04 4.60
N GLY A 213 -8.43 -6.69 3.42
CA GLY A 213 -9.07 -7.02 2.14
C GLY A 213 -8.49 -8.30 1.52
N THR A 214 -8.17 -8.22 0.24
CA THR A 214 -7.37 -9.24 -0.47
C THR A 214 -5.90 -9.18 -0.07
N SER A 215 -5.50 -8.08 0.53
CA SER A 215 -4.17 -7.83 1.07
C SER A 215 -4.28 -7.04 2.38
N SER A 216 -3.16 -6.84 3.06
CA SER A 216 -3.09 -6.05 4.30
C SER A 216 -3.40 -4.57 4.07
N TRP A 217 -3.22 -4.09 2.84
CA TRP A 217 -3.53 -2.72 2.48
C TRP A 217 -5.03 -2.52 2.20
N THR A 218 -5.59 -1.42 2.70
CA THR A 218 -6.99 -1.05 2.44
C THR A 218 -7.19 0.46 2.44
N ASN A 219 -8.01 0.95 1.49
CA ASN A 219 -8.44 2.34 1.46
C ASN A 219 -9.19 2.75 2.75
N HIS A 220 -9.91 1.82 3.36
CA HIS A 220 -10.70 2.09 4.57
C HIS A 220 -9.89 2.74 5.69
N LEU A 221 -8.60 2.37 5.84
CA LEU A 221 -7.73 2.96 6.86
C LEU A 221 -7.57 4.47 6.64
N TYR A 222 -7.23 4.87 5.43
CA TYR A 222 -6.99 6.28 5.11
C TYR A 222 -8.30 7.07 5.03
N GLU A 223 -9.36 6.45 4.53
CA GLU A 223 -10.69 7.03 4.49
C GLU A 223 -11.22 7.29 5.91
N ALA A 224 -10.95 6.40 6.88
CA ALA A 224 -11.31 6.60 8.28
C ALA A 224 -10.66 7.87 8.85
N PHE A 225 -9.36 8.07 8.62
CA PHE A 225 -8.69 9.31 9.05
C PHE A 225 -9.32 10.56 8.41
N PHE A 226 -9.60 10.53 7.12
CA PHE A 226 -10.22 11.68 6.43
C PHE A 226 -11.65 11.95 6.87
N ALA A 227 -12.40 10.93 7.25
CA ALA A 227 -13.73 11.06 7.84
C ALA A 227 -13.72 11.45 9.32
N GLY A 228 -12.54 11.59 9.93
CA GLY A 228 -12.40 11.84 11.37
C GLY A 228 -12.95 10.71 12.25
N CYS A 229 -12.99 9.50 11.71
CA CYS A 229 -13.43 8.27 12.34
C CYS A 229 -12.21 7.52 12.89
N ILE A 230 -12.27 6.99 14.08
CA ILE A 230 -11.16 6.23 14.69
C ILE A 230 -11.08 4.86 14.02
N PRO A 231 -9.97 4.49 13.34
CA PRO A 231 -9.82 3.20 12.69
C PRO A 231 -9.57 2.06 13.68
#